data_8bdfd7b24889c4ce084f1518b26c05ba
#
_entry.id   8bdfd7b24889c4ce084f1518b26c05ba
#
_cell.length_a   1.000
_cell.length_b   1.000
_cell.length_c   1.000
_cell.angle_alpha   90.00
_cell.angle_beta   90.00
_cell.angle_gamma   90.00
#
_symmetry.space_group_name_H-M   'P 1'
#
loop_
_entity.id
_entity.type
_entity.pdbx_description
1 polymer ?
#
loop_
_entity_poly.entity_id
_entity_poly.type
_entity_poly.pdbx_seq_one_letter_code
_entity_poly.pdbx_strand_id
1 'polypeptide(L)'
;VNAFCLSAMAVYTLGVVFLSVRLAQAEAYSIPRHISYAFTVQNSTDKMIPNAEFWSCAPVTITATQSCTKITASHPFETIADELGNQFLHFAFQQFPPFAMKIISVDVDLLLSAEPLRENVPDINLYLRAEKYIEVDDLQILNKAKSLSAVGLLPTAESIARWVSGNIRYSGYLSGSHGAVRTLQQGSGDCTEHMYLFVALCRANRIPARCLEGFICRGNSVLHPGGYHNWAEVYHDSTWRVVDPSNKNFMQNQMHYIAMRIMNSSRGSSNPIFHRYYVVGEELKVTMN
;
A
#
# COMPACT_ATOMS: atom_id res chain seq x y z
N VAL A 1 -23.05 -46.63 13.07
CA VAL A 1 -22.79 -45.72 14.23
C VAL A 1 -21.44 -44.97 14.08
N ASN A 2 -20.64 -45.23 12.99
CA ASN A 2 -19.26 -44.68 12.89
C ASN A 2 -19.05 -43.47 11.94
N ALA A 3 -20.10 -42.94 11.29
CA ALA A 3 -19.94 -41.81 10.36
C ALA A 3 -20.09 -40.42 11.01
N PHE A 4 -20.78 -40.33 12.15
CA PHE A 4 -21.01 -39.04 12.83
C PHE A 4 -19.86 -38.57 13.71
N CYS A 5 -18.98 -39.47 14.16
CA CYS A 5 -17.84 -39.09 15.02
C CYS A 5 -16.66 -38.48 14.25
N LEU A 6 -16.45 -38.82 12.98
CA LEU A 6 -15.36 -38.33 12.16
C LEU A 6 -15.57 -36.90 11.68
N SER A 7 -16.82 -36.45 11.45
CA SER A 7 -17.12 -35.09 11.04
C SER A 7 -17.00 -34.08 12.17
N ALA A 8 -17.33 -34.44 13.41
CA ALA A 8 -17.22 -33.59 14.57
C ALA A 8 -15.74 -33.34 14.97
N MET A 9 -14.89 -34.36 14.86
CA MET A 9 -13.45 -34.23 15.14
C MET A 9 -12.73 -33.35 14.10
N ALA A 10 -13.10 -33.46 12.82
CA ALA A 10 -12.49 -32.63 11.78
C ALA A 10 -12.83 -31.13 11.91
N VAL A 11 -14.07 -30.83 12.30
CA VAL A 11 -14.51 -29.44 12.53
C VAL A 11 -13.85 -28.85 13.79
N TYR A 12 -13.66 -29.67 14.84
CA TYR A 12 -13.00 -29.22 16.08
C TYR A 12 -11.49 -28.98 15.87
N THR A 13 -10.81 -29.85 15.12
CA THR A 13 -9.38 -29.67 14.82
C THR A 13 -9.13 -28.48 13.89
N LEU A 14 -9.97 -28.24 12.87
CA LEU A 14 -9.87 -27.04 12.05
C LEU A 14 -10.11 -25.74 12.88
N GLY A 15 -11.14 -25.74 13.73
CA GLY A 15 -11.45 -24.60 14.58
C GLY A 15 -10.32 -24.25 15.57
N VAL A 16 -9.70 -25.25 16.18
CA VAL A 16 -8.58 -25.06 17.11
C VAL A 16 -7.31 -24.60 16.38
N VAL A 17 -7.04 -25.12 15.18
CA VAL A 17 -5.91 -24.65 14.35
C VAL A 17 -6.11 -23.21 13.89
N PHE A 18 -7.31 -22.85 13.43
CA PHE A 18 -7.61 -21.45 13.06
C PHE A 18 -7.54 -20.50 14.26
N LEU A 19 -7.97 -20.92 15.42
CA LEU A 19 -7.91 -20.10 16.65
C LEU A 19 -6.47 -19.94 17.13
N SER A 20 -5.66 -21.00 17.09
CA SER A 20 -4.24 -20.94 17.47
C SER A 20 -3.39 -20.11 16.50
N VAL A 21 -3.67 -20.16 15.19
CA VAL A 21 -3.01 -19.32 14.19
C VAL A 21 -3.39 -17.85 14.37
N ARG A 22 -4.66 -17.53 14.67
CA ARG A 22 -5.08 -16.16 14.97
C ARG A 22 -4.48 -15.63 16.28
N LEU A 23 -4.36 -16.46 17.33
CA LEU A 23 -3.72 -16.08 18.58
C LEU A 23 -2.21 -15.86 18.40
N ALA A 24 -1.51 -16.71 17.67
CA ALA A 24 -0.09 -16.54 17.36
C ALA A 24 0.18 -15.28 16.50
N GLN A 25 -0.73 -14.94 15.57
CA GLN A 25 -0.64 -13.70 14.82
C GLN A 25 -0.93 -12.46 15.69
N ALA A 26 -1.84 -12.55 16.66
CA ALA A 26 -2.14 -11.45 17.57
C ALA A 26 -0.98 -11.15 18.52
N GLU A 27 -0.21 -12.15 18.93
CA GLU A 27 1.03 -11.97 19.74
C GLU A 27 2.19 -11.36 18.92
N ALA A 28 2.19 -11.55 17.61
CA ALA A 28 3.25 -11.08 16.73
C ALA A 28 3.14 -9.58 16.39
N TYR A 29 1.91 -9.02 16.32
CA TYR A 29 1.68 -7.59 16.23
C TYR A 29 1.39 -7.04 17.63
N SER A 30 2.38 -6.46 18.28
CA SER A 30 2.31 -6.08 19.70
C SER A 30 2.51 -4.59 19.95
N ILE A 31 2.90 -3.81 18.96
CA ILE A 31 3.22 -2.39 19.11
C ILE A 31 2.02 -1.56 18.67
N PRO A 32 1.28 -0.90 19.59
CA PRO A 32 0.13 -0.10 19.21
C PRO A 32 0.55 1.16 18.46
N ARG A 33 -0.26 1.53 17.48
CA ARG A 33 -0.12 2.74 16.70
C ARG A 33 -1.50 3.33 16.44
N HIS A 34 -1.67 4.61 16.73
CA HIS A 34 -2.85 5.37 16.37
C HIS A 34 -2.50 6.38 15.29
N ILE A 35 -3.32 6.42 14.23
CA ILE A 35 -3.23 7.45 13.21
C ILE A 35 -4.60 8.08 12.99
N SER A 36 -4.62 9.36 12.66
CA SER A 36 -5.83 10.07 12.27
C SER A 36 -5.59 10.91 11.03
N TYR A 37 -6.63 11.14 10.25
CA TYR A 37 -6.59 12.00 9.07
C TYR A 37 -7.98 12.55 8.79
N ALA A 38 -8.06 13.65 8.05
CA ALA A 38 -9.33 14.27 7.74
C ALA A 38 -9.36 14.81 6.30
N PHE A 39 -10.57 14.85 5.77
CA PHE A 39 -10.86 15.46 4.48
C PHE A 39 -11.96 16.49 4.61
N THR A 40 -11.81 17.59 3.91
CA THR A 40 -12.89 18.53 3.66
C THR A 40 -13.51 18.24 2.31
N VAL A 41 -14.80 17.85 2.31
CA VAL A 41 -15.59 17.65 1.10
C VAL A 41 -16.54 18.84 0.96
N GLN A 42 -16.49 19.57 -0.14
CA GLN A 42 -17.25 20.78 -0.37
C GLN A 42 -18.04 20.73 -1.69
N ASN A 43 -19.33 21.04 -1.61
CA ASN A 43 -20.10 21.44 -2.79
C ASN A 43 -19.75 22.89 -3.13
N SER A 44 -19.05 23.12 -4.23
CA SER A 44 -18.62 24.47 -4.64
C SER A 44 -19.62 25.22 -5.51
N THR A 45 -20.83 24.68 -5.66
CA THR A 45 -21.89 25.24 -6.52
C THR A 45 -23.09 25.76 -5.72
N ASP A 46 -23.95 26.52 -6.39
CA ASP A 46 -25.22 27.01 -5.89
C ASP A 46 -26.37 26.01 -6.01
N LYS A 47 -26.08 24.75 -6.40
CA LYS A 47 -27.06 23.69 -6.61
C LYS A 47 -26.95 22.60 -5.53
N MET A 48 -28.10 22.00 -5.26
CA MET A 48 -28.17 20.77 -4.47
C MET A 48 -27.55 19.61 -5.26
N ILE A 49 -26.62 18.86 -4.68
CA ILE A 49 -26.14 17.60 -5.27
C ILE A 49 -26.98 16.45 -4.66
N PRO A 50 -27.83 15.80 -5.45
CA PRO A 50 -28.77 14.80 -4.93
C PRO A 50 -28.09 13.60 -4.29
N ASN A 51 -27.00 13.10 -4.92
CA ASN A 51 -26.19 11.97 -4.48
C ASN A 51 -24.73 12.35 -4.63
N ALA A 52 -24.02 12.40 -3.54
CA ALA A 52 -22.59 12.67 -3.50
C ALA A 52 -21.88 11.50 -2.84
N GLU A 53 -20.79 11.05 -3.42
CA GLU A 53 -19.99 9.98 -2.83
C GLU A 53 -18.55 10.45 -2.64
N PHE A 54 -18.00 10.08 -1.52
CA PHE A 54 -16.59 10.27 -1.21
C PHE A 54 -15.96 8.94 -0.82
N TRP A 55 -14.79 8.66 -1.36
CA TRP A 55 -14.02 7.47 -1.10
C TRP A 55 -12.64 7.86 -0.60
N SER A 56 -12.15 7.20 0.44
CA SER A 56 -10.77 7.35 0.89
C SER A 56 -10.10 6.00 1.10
N CYS A 57 -8.79 5.93 0.90
CA CYS A 57 -8.01 4.79 1.34
C CYS A 57 -7.96 4.76 2.87
N ALA A 58 -7.94 3.56 3.42
CA ALA A 58 -7.58 3.27 4.81
C ALA A 58 -6.37 2.33 4.83
N PRO A 59 -5.67 2.16 5.97
CA PRO A 59 -4.56 1.24 6.05
C PRO A 59 -4.91 -0.16 5.59
N VAL A 60 -4.00 -0.78 4.86
CA VAL A 60 -4.13 -2.18 4.43
C VAL A 60 -4.44 -3.06 5.65
N THR A 61 -5.39 -3.98 5.50
CA THR A 61 -5.87 -4.83 6.59
C THR A 61 -4.73 -5.51 7.35
N ILE A 62 -3.79 -6.09 6.58
CA ILE A 62 -2.63 -6.78 7.14
C ILE A 62 -1.47 -6.73 6.15
N THR A 63 -0.25 -6.48 6.66
CA THR A 63 1.02 -6.62 5.93
C THR A 63 2.03 -7.34 6.81
N ALA A 64 3.24 -7.56 6.33
CA ALA A 64 4.29 -8.18 7.16
C ALA A 64 4.59 -7.40 8.46
N THR A 65 4.26 -6.10 8.53
CA THR A 65 4.60 -5.24 9.67
C THR A 65 3.42 -4.55 10.33
N GLN A 66 2.21 -4.62 9.75
CA GLN A 66 1.02 -3.97 10.32
C GLN A 66 -0.21 -4.86 10.30
N SER A 67 -1.10 -4.67 11.28
CA SER A 67 -2.47 -5.17 11.33
C SER A 67 -3.40 -4.02 11.67
N CYS A 68 -4.36 -3.71 10.79
CA CYS A 68 -5.40 -2.72 11.04
C CYS A 68 -6.50 -3.35 11.91
N THR A 69 -6.65 -2.85 13.14
CA THR A 69 -7.54 -3.49 14.13
C THR A 69 -8.86 -2.78 14.27
N LYS A 70 -8.90 -1.46 14.03
CA LYS A 70 -10.13 -0.66 14.16
C LYS A 70 -10.07 0.58 13.28
N ILE A 71 -11.19 0.89 12.67
CA ILE A 71 -11.40 2.15 11.93
C ILE A 71 -12.69 2.78 12.45
N THR A 72 -12.63 4.06 12.76
CA THR A 72 -13.81 4.88 13.09
C THR A 72 -13.77 6.17 12.29
N ALA A 73 -14.95 6.74 12.02
CA ALA A 73 -15.04 8.01 11.32
C ALA A 73 -16.16 8.90 11.88
N SER A 74 -16.07 10.19 11.61
CA SER A 74 -17.08 11.19 12.02
C SER A 74 -18.43 11.06 11.31
N HIS A 75 -18.48 10.32 10.21
CA HIS A 75 -19.68 10.05 9.41
C HIS A 75 -19.84 8.56 9.17
N PRO A 76 -21.07 8.06 8.96
CA PRO A 76 -21.31 6.68 8.56
C PRO A 76 -20.55 6.32 7.26
N PHE A 77 -19.98 5.14 7.22
CA PHE A 77 -19.24 4.63 6.07
C PHE A 77 -19.38 3.13 5.92
N GLU A 78 -19.11 2.65 4.71
CA GLU A 78 -18.94 1.24 4.41
C GLU A 78 -17.46 0.97 4.11
N THR A 79 -16.94 -0.19 4.53
CA THR A 79 -15.58 -0.61 4.19
C THR A 79 -15.63 -1.65 3.09
N ILE A 80 -14.92 -1.40 2.00
CA ILE A 80 -14.76 -2.31 0.88
C ILE A 80 -13.30 -2.71 0.83
N ALA A 81 -13.03 -4.02 0.84
CA ALA A 81 -11.68 -4.55 0.73
C ALA A 81 -11.47 -5.27 -0.59
N ASP A 82 -10.26 -5.19 -1.14
CA ASP A 82 -9.83 -5.99 -2.28
C ASP A 82 -9.05 -7.25 -1.86
N GLU A 83 -8.66 -8.06 -2.83
CA GLU A 83 -7.92 -9.30 -2.61
C GLU A 83 -6.51 -9.10 -2.05
N LEU A 84 -5.95 -7.89 -2.14
CA LEU A 84 -4.66 -7.52 -1.58
C LEU A 84 -4.77 -7.01 -0.14
N GLY A 85 -6.01 -6.90 0.39
CA GLY A 85 -6.30 -6.35 1.70
C GLY A 85 -6.30 -4.82 1.73
N ASN A 86 -6.28 -4.15 0.56
CA ASN A 86 -6.51 -2.71 0.49
C ASN A 86 -7.92 -2.41 0.98
N GLN A 87 -8.08 -1.38 1.80
CA GLN A 87 -9.36 -0.96 2.36
C GLN A 87 -9.76 0.41 1.83
N PHE A 88 -11.00 0.51 1.39
CA PHE A 88 -11.61 1.75 0.89
C PHE A 88 -12.83 2.07 1.75
N LEU A 89 -12.87 3.28 2.28
CA LEU A 89 -13.99 3.80 3.06
C LEU A 89 -14.90 4.57 2.10
N HIS A 90 -16.14 4.12 1.98
CA HIS A 90 -17.18 4.74 1.16
C HIS A 90 -18.14 5.54 2.02
N PHE A 91 -18.27 6.81 1.73
CA PHE A 91 -19.20 7.75 2.37
C PHE A 91 -20.23 8.22 1.34
N ALA A 92 -21.51 7.96 1.60
CA ALA A 92 -22.60 8.41 0.76
C ALA A 92 -23.38 9.55 1.42
N PHE A 93 -23.64 10.62 0.68
CA PHE A 93 -24.38 11.77 1.15
C PHE A 93 -25.58 12.03 0.23
N GLN A 94 -26.77 11.94 0.80
CA GLN A 94 -27.99 12.38 0.11
C GLN A 94 -28.19 13.87 0.30
N GLN A 95 -28.62 14.59 -0.76
CA GLN A 95 -28.95 16.01 -0.69
C GLN A 95 -27.81 16.88 -0.10
N PHE A 96 -26.63 16.86 -0.75
CA PHE A 96 -25.53 17.71 -0.31
C PHE A 96 -25.84 19.18 -0.70
N PRO A 97 -26.07 20.07 0.31
CA PRO A 97 -26.59 21.42 0.05
C PRO A 97 -25.63 22.30 -0.77
N PRO A 98 -26.14 23.36 -1.42
CA PRO A 98 -25.31 24.37 -2.04
C PRO A 98 -24.29 24.95 -1.09
N PHE A 99 -23.06 25.13 -1.53
CA PHE A 99 -21.92 25.69 -0.78
C PHE A 99 -21.62 24.99 0.57
N ALA A 100 -22.28 23.88 0.86
CA ALA A 100 -22.04 23.14 2.11
C ALA A 100 -20.66 22.49 2.12
N MET A 101 -20.12 22.35 3.33
CA MET A 101 -18.85 21.70 3.61
C MET A 101 -19.05 20.62 4.66
N LYS A 102 -18.42 19.47 4.48
CA LYS A 102 -18.35 18.39 5.49
C LYS A 102 -16.89 18.07 5.77
N ILE A 103 -16.54 17.98 7.05
CA ILE A 103 -15.23 17.50 7.49
C ILE A 103 -15.40 16.05 7.91
N ILE A 104 -14.72 15.16 7.19
CA ILE A 104 -14.72 13.72 7.45
C ILE A 104 -13.40 13.39 8.15
N SER A 105 -13.47 13.12 9.46
CA SER A 105 -12.32 12.65 10.22
C SER A 105 -12.34 11.13 10.31
N VAL A 106 -11.20 10.52 10.20
CA VAL A 106 -10.99 9.07 10.30
C VAL A 106 -9.90 8.82 11.33
N ASP A 107 -10.19 7.91 12.26
CA ASP A 107 -9.26 7.45 13.29
C ASP A 107 -9.03 5.96 13.14
N VAL A 108 -7.78 5.53 13.19
CA VAL A 108 -7.39 4.13 12.96
C VAL A 108 -6.43 3.66 14.04
N ASP A 109 -6.78 2.51 14.64
CA ASP A 109 -5.90 1.78 15.53
C ASP A 109 -5.22 0.63 14.77
N LEU A 110 -3.92 0.57 14.89
CA LEU A 110 -3.05 -0.45 14.29
C LEU A 110 -2.26 -1.17 15.39
N LEU A 111 -1.94 -2.41 15.15
CA LEU A 111 -0.90 -3.14 15.85
C LEU A 111 0.25 -3.40 14.86
N LEU A 112 1.47 -3.08 15.25
CA LEU A 112 2.66 -3.23 14.43
C LEU A 112 3.56 -4.34 14.95
N SER A 113 4.35 -4.93 14.05
CA SER A 113 5.44 -5.84 14.39
C SER A 113 6.78 -5.17 14.14
N ALA A 114 7.70 -5.25 15.10
CA ALA A 114 9.05 -4.71 14.95
C ALA A 114 9.82 -5.41 13.83
N GLU A 115 9.63 -6.73 13.71
CA GLU A 115 10.21 -7.55 12.65
C GLU A 115 9.11 -8.00 11.68
N PRO A 116 9.40 -8.00 10.36
CA PRO A 116 8.43 -8.45 9.37
C PRO A 116 8.04 -9.91 9.56
N LEU A 117 6.75 -10.18 9.57
CA LEU A 117 6.18 -11.51 9.72
C LEU A 117 6.13 -12.27 8.39
N ARG A 118 6.08 -13.59 8.49
CA ARG A 118 5.94 -14.45 7.30
C ARG A 118 4.56 -14.29 6.70
N GLU A 119 4.53 -14.18 5.38
CA GLU A 119 3.33 -14.10 4.57
C GLU A 119 3.41 -15.15 3.44
N ASN A 120 2.41 -16.01 3.35
CA ASN A 120 2.32 -16.94 2.22
C ASN A 120 1.71 -16.21 1.02
N VAL A 121 2.45 -16.14 -0.07
CA VAL A 121 1.99 -15.53 -1.33
C VAL A 121 1.59 -16.63 -2.30
N PRO A 122 0.30 -16.81 -2.61
CA PRO A 122 -0.19 -17.93 -3.43
C PRO A 122 0.41 -17.97 -4.84
N ASP A 123 0.60 -16.82 -5.46
CA ASP A 123 1.25 -16.69 -6.78
C ASP A 123 2.29 -15.59 -6.76
N ILE A 124 3.51 -15.97 -6.44
CA ILE A 124 4.65 -15.04 -6.39
C ILE A 124 5.02 -14.50 -7.79
N ASN A 125 4.66 -15.20 -8.87
CA ASN A 125 4.96 -14.76 -10.22
C ASN A 125 4.22 -13.47 -10.61
N LEU A 126 3.12 -13.14 -9.94
CA LEU A 126 2.45 -11.85 -10.12
C LEU A 126 3.40 -10.67 -9.85
N TYR A 127 4.34 -10.84 -8.94
CA TYR A 127 5.30 -9.81 -8.54
C TYR A 127 6.63 -9.85 -9.32
N LEU A 128 6.65 -10.58 -10.44
CA LEU A 128 7.75 -10.65 -11.40
C LEU A 128 7.38 -10.08 -12.78
N ARG A 129 6.09 -9.77 -13.01
CA ARG A 129 5.56 -9.33 -14.32
C ARG A 129 5.75 -7.85 -14.53
N ALA A 130 5.78 -7.46 -15.81
CA ALA A 130 5.64 -6.06 -16.18
C ALA A 130 4.24 -5.53 -15.82
N GLU A 131 4.19 -4.25 -15.47
CA GLU A 131 2.97 -3.50 -15.21
C GLU A 131 3.08 -2.11 -15.82
N LYS A 132 1.97 -1.36 -15.86
CA LYS A 132 2.03 0.05 -16.22
C LYS A 132 3.05 0.77 -15.32
N TYR A 133 4.02 1.44 -15.90
CA TYR A 133 5.13 2.13 -15.23
C TYR A 133 6.25 1.22 -14.67
N ILE A 134 6.13 -0.10 -14.78
CA ILE A 134 7.15 -1.08 -14.34
C ILE A 134 7.51 -1.94 -15.56
N GLU A 135 8.30 -1.37 -16.46
CA GLU A 135 8.60 -1.92 -17.79
C GLU A 135 9.76 -2.92 -17.70
N VAL A 136 9.49 -4.11 -17.15
CA VAL A 136 10.48 -5.15 -16.84
C VAL A 136 11.20 -5.66 -18.08
N ASP A 137 10.50 -5.72 -19.22
CA ASP A 137 10.98 -6.32 -20.47
C ASP A 137 11.71 -5.32 -21.38
N ASP A 138 11.80 -4.05 -20.97
CA ASP A 138 12.55 -3.04 -21.72
C ASP A 138 14.06 -3.31 -21.69
N LEU A 139 14.72 -3.19 -22.83
CA LEU A 139 16.14 -3.52 -22.98
C LEU A 139 17.06 -2.66 -22.09
N GLN A 140 16.71 -1.41 -21.83
CA GLN A 140 17.50 -0.54 -20.95
C GLN A 140 17.38 -1.00 -19.50
N ILE A 141 16.16 -1.40 -19.07
CA ILE A 141 15.91 -1.98 -17.74
C ILE A 141 16.67 -3.31 -17.61
N LEU A 142 16.55 -4.23 -18.57
CA LEU A 142 17.24 -5.52 -18.55
C LEU A 142 18.77 -5.35 -18.47
N ASN A 143 19.35 -4.47 -19.30
CA ASN A 143 20.78 -4.21 -19.30
C ASN A 143 21.26 -3.60 -17.98
N LYS A 144 20.50 -2.64 -17.44
CA LYS A 144 20.81 -2.03 -16.14
C LYS A 144 20.69 -3.05 -15.02
N ALA A 145 19.61 -3.83 -14.98
CA ALA A 145 19.38 -4.87 -13.99
C ALA A 145 20.54 -5.87 -13.96
N LYS A 146 20.97 -6.35 -15.14
CA LYS A 146 22.12 -7.26 -15.29
C LYS A 146 23.41 -6.64 -14.72
N SER A 147 23.66 -5.35 -14.97
CA SER A 147 24.85 -4.66 -14.47
C SER A 147 24.90 -4.49 -12.95
N LEU A 148 23.76 -4.62 -12.29
CA LEU A 148 23.60 -4.46 -10.82
C LEU A 148 23.46 -5.80 -10.10
N SER A 149 23.48 -6.92 -10.82
CA SER A 149 23.39 -8.26 -10.24
C SER A 149 24.56 -8.56 -9.32
N ALA A 150 24.29 -9.17 -8.19
CA ALA A 150 25.25 -9.70 -7.24
C ALA A 150 24.95 -11.17 -6.93
N VAL A 151 25.79 -11.82 -6.14
CA VAL A 151 25.55 -13.21 -5.74
C VAL A 151 24.49 -13.25 -4.64
N GLY A 152 23.28 -13.68 -5.00
CA GLY A 152 22.12 -13.81 -4.12
C GLY A 152 21.08 -12.70 -4.31
N LEU A 153 19.86 -13.00 -3.84
CA LEU A 153 18.70 -12.13 -4.02
C LEU A 153 18.86 -10.81 -3.24
N LEU A 154 19.11 -10.88 -1.94
CA LEU A 154 19.23 -9.68 -1.09
C LEU A 154 20.41 -8.80 -1.47
N PRO A 155 21.64 -9.31 -1.71
CA PRO A 155 22.74 -8.50 -2.20
C PRO A 155 22.44 -7.81 -3.53
N THR A 156 21.72 -8.47 -4.45
CA THR A 156 21.27 -7.85 -5.70
C THR A 156 20.26 -6.73 -5.44
N ALA A 157 19.25 -6.96 -4.61
CA ALA A 157 18.27 -5.94 -4.24
C ALA A 157 18.92 -4.73 -3.57
N GLU A 158 19.90 -4.95 -2.69
CA GLU A 158 20.67 -3.89 -2.03
C GLU A 158 21.52 -3.08 -3.03
N SER A 159 22.18 -3.77 -3.97
CA SER A 159 22.92 -3.14 -5.05
C SER A 159 22.04 -2.22 -5.89
N ILE A 160 20.83 -2.70 -6.26
CA ILE A 160 19.82 -1.93 -6.99
C ILE A 160 19.36 -0.72 -6.16
N ALA A 161 18.99 -0.91 -4.89
CA ALA A 161 18.53 0.17 -4.01
C ALA A 161 19.59 1.27 -3.87
N ARG A 162 20.83 0.89 -3.64
CA ARG A 162 21.96 1.81 -3.53
C ARG A 162 22.22 2.55 -4.83
N TRP A 163 22.11 1.85 -5.96
CA TRP A 163 22.31 2.48 -7.27
C TRP A 163 21.18 3.49 -7.55
N VAL A 164 19.90 3.14 -7.34
CA VAL A 164 18.76 4.06 -7.53
C VAL A 164 18.90 5.27 -6.63
N SER A 165 19.19 5.07 -5.33
CA SER A 165 19.39 6.16 -4.36
C SER A 165 20.54 7.11 -4.72
N GLY A 166 21.58 6.61 -5.38
CA GLY A 166 22.78 7.38 -5.71
C GLY A 166 22.77 8.04 -7.08
N ASN A 167 21.95 7.54 -8.02
CA ASN A 167 21.98 7.96 -9.41
C ASN A 167 20.69 8.64 -9.88
N ILE A 168 19.58 8.48 -9.16
CA ILE A 168 18.32 9.16 -9.46
C ILE A 168 18.18 10.35 -8.51
N ARG A 169 18.17 11.55 -9.08
CA ARG A 169 18.02 12.80 -8.31
C ARG A 169 16.54 12.99 -7.93
N TYR A 170 16.28 13.25 -6.65
CA TYR A 170 14.94 13.61 -6.21
C TYR A 170 14.55 15.00 -6.76
N SER A 171 13.45 15.08 -7.50
CA SER A 171 13.02 16.29 -8.22
C SER A 171 11.83 17.02 -7.56
N GLY A 172 11.41 16.60 -6.36
CA GLY A 172 10.16 17.07 -5.75
C GLY A 172 8.94 16.36 -6.37
N TYR A 173 7.77 16.66 -5.84
CA TYR A 173 6.50 16.06 -6.28
C TYR A 173 6.24 16.31 -7.78
N LEU A 174 5.86 15.26 -8.49
CA LEU A 174 5.47 15.29 -9.90
C LEU A 174 3.94 15.10 -10.03
N SER A 175 3.31 15.85 -10.93
CA SER A 175 1.86 15.78 -11.15
C SER A 175 1.40 14.52 -11.92
N GLY A 176 2.33 13.66 -12.32
CA GLY A 176 2.02 12.42 -13.03
C GLY A 176 3.20 11.47 -13.06
N SER A 177 2.91 10.17 -13.07
CA SER A 177 3.94 9.12 -13.11
C SER A 177 4.51 8.92 -14.51
N HIS A 178 5.82 8.70 -14.58
CA HIS A 178 6.55 8.58 -15.84
C HIS A 178 7.02 7.14 -16.15
N GLY A 179 7.08 6.27 -15.14
CA GLY A 179 7.54 4.88 -15.29
C GLY A 179 9.05 4.70 -15.19
N ALA A 180 9.46 3.43 -15.09
CA ALA A 180 10.84 3.04 -14.79
C ALA A 180 11.82 3.40 -15.93
N VAL A 181 11.43 3.16 -17.17
CA VAL A 181 12.28 3.47 -18.34
C VAL A 181 12.61 4.95 -18.41
N ARG A 182 11.58 5.80 -18.30
CA ARG A 182 11.79 7.25 -18.38
C ARG A 182 12.58 7.77 -17.19
N THR A 183 12.36 7.23 -15.99
CA THR A 183 13.14 7.55 -14.80
C THR A 183 14.63 7.20 -14.99
N LEU A 184 14.91 6.02 -15.55
CA LEU A 184 16.28 5.60 -15.88
C LEU A 184 16.95 6.55 -16.87
N GLN A 185 16.23 6.99 -17.92
CA GLN A 185 16.75 7.89 -18.95
C GLN A 185 16.99 9.32 -18.41
N GLN A 186 16.07 9.83 -17.59
CA GLN A 186 16.14 11.21 -17.08
C GLN A 186 17.07 11.36 -15.87
N GLY A 187 17.33 10.28 -15.13
CA GLY A 187 18.14 10.31 -13.91
C GLY A 187 17.49 11.16 -12.80
N SER A 188 16.17 11.35 -12.83
CA SER A 188 15.45 12.12 -11.82
C SER A 188 13.97 11.71 -11.73
N GLY A 189 13.38 11.90 -10.54
CA GLY A 189 11.99 11.60 -10.25
C GLY A 189 11.63 11.90 -8.80
N ASP A 190 10.38 11.69 -8.42
CA ASP A 190 9.94 11.73 -7.02
C ASP A 190 9.99 10.32 -6.37
N CYS A 191 9.34 10.14 -5.22
CA CYS A 191 9.31 8.83 -4.55
C CYS A 191 8.69 7.74 -5.41
N THR A 192 7.70 8.09 -6.25
CA THR A 192 7.01 7.16 -7.15
C THR A 192 7.95 6.61 -8.22
N GLU A 193 8.73 7.48 -8.86
CA GLU A 193 9.69 7.09 -9.89
C GLU A 193 10.86 6.27 -9.32
N HIS A 194 11.36 6.63 -8.14
CA HIS A 194 12.37 5.82 -7.44
C HIS A 194 11.85 4.41 -7.15
N MET A 195 10.60 4.31 -6.68
CA MET A 195 9.93 3.03 -6.40
C MET A 195 9.75 2.21 -7.68
N TYR A 196 9.19 2.79 -8.76
CA TYR A 196 8.94 2.06 -10.01
C TYR A 196 10.23 1.54 -10.64
N LEU A 197 11.27 2.38 -10.69
CA LEU A 197 12.56 1.97 -11.22
C LEU A 197 13.18 0.85 -10.39
N PHE A 198 13.15 0.96 -9.07
CA PHE A 198 13.65 -0.09 -8.17
C PHE A 198 12.91 -1.41 -8.39
N VAL A 199 11.57 -1.39 -8.44
CA VAL A 199 10.75 -2.60 -8.64
C VAL A 199 11.00 -3.20 -10.02
N ALA A 200 11.10 -2.39 -11.09
CA ALA A 200 11.40 -2.90 -12.44
C ALA A 200 12.76 -3.60 -12.49
N LEU A 201 13.80 -3.01 -11.91
CA LEU A 201 15.15 -3.59 -11.84
C LEU A 201 15.21 -4.87 -11.00
N CYS A 202 14.46 -4.93 -9.89
CA CYS A 202 14.32 -6.13 -9.08
C CYS A 202 13.63 -7.26 -9.87
N ARG A 203 12.48 -6.98 -10.47
CA ARG A 203 11.72 -7.98 -11.25
C ARG A 203 12.51 -8.49 -12.46
N ALA A 204 13.28 -7.62 -13.13
CA ALA A 204 14.19 -8.00 -14.22
C ALA A 204 15.31 -8.96 -13.73
N ASN A 205 15.72 -8.87 -12.47
CA ASN A 205 16.63 -9.80 -11.80
C ASN A 205 15.91 -10.99 -11.13
N ARG A 206 14.64 -11.26 -11.48
CA ARG A 206 13.82 -12.33 -10.86
C ARG A 206 13.63 -12.19 -9.35
N ILE A 207 13.69 -10.98 -8.83
CA ILE A 207 13.40 -10.66 -7.43
C ILE A 207 11.93 -10.21 -7.36
N PRO A 208 11.05 -10.95 -6.68
CA PRO A 208 9.68 -10.53 -6.52
C PRO A 208 9.61 -9.22 -5.72
N ALA A 209 8.97 -8.21 -6.30
CA ALA A 209 8.87 -6.89 -5.69
C ALA A 209 7.50 -6.26 -5.97
N ARG A 210 6.98 -5.49 -5.01
CA ARG A 210 5.71 -4.78 -5.11
C ARG A 210 5.84 -3.31 -4.72
N CYS A 211 4.92 -2.49 -5.21
CA CYS A 211 4.82 -1.07 -4.94
C CYS A 211 3.79 -0.81 -3.84
N LEU A 212 4.10 0.11 -2.92
CA LEU A 212 3.19 0.52 -1.86
C LEU A 212 3.13 2.04 -1.76
N GLU A 213 2.01 2.52 -1.25
CA GLU A 213 1.80 3.92 -0.92
C GLU A 213 1.21 4.06 0.48
N GLY A 214 1.57 5.13 1.18
CA GLY A 214 1.11 5.38 2.54
C GLY A 214 1.88 6.47 3.25
N PHE A 215 2.25 6.24 4.50
CA PHE A 215 2.89 7.25 5.36
C PHE A 215 4.01 6.64 6.21
N ILE A 216 5.02 7.44 6.51
CA ILE A 216 6.08 7.04 7.45
C ILE A 216 5.77 7.64 8.82
N CYS A 217 5.36 6.78 9.78
CA CYS A 217 4.90 7.18 11.11
C CYS A 217 5.80 6.58 12.19
N ARG A 218 6.62 7.41 12.84
CA ARG A 218 7.49 6.96 13.95
C ARG A 218 6.76 6.86 15.29
N GLY A 219 5.59 7.46 15.42
CA GLY A 219 4.71 7.48 16.61
C GLY A 219 3.26 7.60 16.18
N ASN A 220 2.34 7.78 17.13
CA ASN A 220 0.98 8.20 16.83
C ASN A 220 1.03 9.49 16.01
N SER A 221 0.22 9.57 14.95
CA SER A 221 0.38 10.63 13.96
C SER A 221 -0.95 11.12 13.43
N VAL A 222 -1.04 12.43 13.19
CA VAL A 222 -2.04 13.03 12.32
C VAL A 222 -1.43 13.08 10.91
N LEU A 223 -2.09 12.42 9.96
CA LEU A 223 -1.59 12.32 8.60
C LEU A 223 -1.94 13.58 7.81
N HIS A 224 -0.95 14.13 7.10
CA HIS A 224 -1.10 15.31 6.26
C HIS A 224 -0.73 14.98 4.80
N PRO A 225 -1.30 15.69 3.82
CA PRO A 225 -1.08 15.38 2.40
C PRO A 225 0.40 15.41 2.00
N GLY A 226 1.19 16.28 2.60
CA GLY A 226 2.64 16.40 2.34
C GLY A 226 3.49 15.23 2.86
N GLY A 227 2.93 14.40 3.77
CA GLY A 227 3.60 13.20 4.30
C GLY A 227 3.34 11.93 3.49
N TYR A 228 2.49 12.01 2.45
CA TYR A 228 2.21 10.85 1.59
C TYR A 228 3.45 10.41 0.82
N HIS A 229 3.72 9.11 0.83
CA HIS A 229 4.97 8.56 0.36
C HIS A 229 4.79 7.22 -0.34
N ASN A 230 5.70 6.91 -1.27
CA ASN A 230 5.74 5.66 -2.02
C ASN A 230 7.06 4.94 -1.77
N TRP A 231 6.97 3.62 -1.58
CA TRP A 231 8.12 2.74 -1.39
C TRP A 231 7.87 1.37 -2.01
N ALA A 232 8.87 0.54 -2.02
CA ALA A 232 8.78 -0.84 -2.49
C ALA A 232 8.91 -1.84 -1.36
N GLU A 233 8.46 -3.06 -1.61
CA GLU A 233 8.81 -4.23 -0.83
C GLU A 233 9.38 -5.32 -1.74
N VAL A 234 10.35 -6.07 -1.23
CA VAL A 234 10.89 -7.28 -1.86
C VAL A 234 10.53 -8.52 -1.04
N TYR A 235 10.21 -9.61 -1.72
CA TYR A 235 9.87 -10.87 -1.06
C TYR A 235 11.09 -11.78 -0.96
N HIS A 236 11.44 -12.14 0.26
CA HIS A 236 12.54 -13.03 0.57
C HIS A 236 12.25 -13.82 1.85
N ASP A 237 12.56 -15.13 1.85
CA ASP A 237 12.35 -16.02 3.00
C ASP A 237 10.92 -15.97 3.55
N SER A 238 9.93 -16.03 2.64
CA SER A 238 8.50 -15.94 2.96
C SER A 238 8.10 -14.64 3.66
N THR A 239 8.81 -13.55 3.43
CA THR A 239 8.58 -12.27 4.11
C THR A 239 8.70 -11.11 3.13
N TRP A 240 7.76 -10.17 3.16
CA TRP A 240 7.89 -8.88 2.50
C TRP A 240 8.76 -7.94 3.33
N ARG A 241 9.72 -7.30 2.69
CA ARG A 241 10.69 -6.40 3.34
C ARG A 241 10.72 -5.05 2.66
N VAL A 242 10.59 -3.99 3.45
CA VAL A 242 10.55 -2.61 2.97
C VAL A 242 11.88 -2.17 2.38
N VAL A 243 11.83 -1.58 1.19
CA VAL A 243 12.94 -0.89 0.55
C VAL A 243 12.46 0.46 0.02
N ASP A 244 13.09 1.53 0.47
CA ASP A 244 12.76 2.90 0.09
C ASP A 244 14.00 3.61 -0.47
N PRO A 245 14.23 3.57 -1.78
CA PRO A 245 15.41 4.16 -2.38
C PRO A 245 15.45 5.68 -2.25
N SER A 246 14.29 6.36 -2.26
CA SER A 246 14.24 7.82 -2.15
C SER A 246 14.71 8.33 -0.79
N ASN A 247 14.47 7.57 0.29
CA ASN A 247 14.95 7.84 1.64
C ASN A 247 16.22 7.04 2.00
N LYS A 248 16.86 6.35 1.05
CA LYS A 248 18.06 5.53 1.26
C LYS A 248 17.86 4.46 2.34
N ASN A 249 16.64 3.93 2.46
CA ASN A 249 16.31 2.89 3.43
C ASN A 249 16.28 1.52 2.77
N PHE A 250 17.08 0.61 3.32
CA PHE A 250 17.07 -0.80 2.96
C PHE A 250 16.78 -1.62 4.22
N MET A 251 15.53 -2.07 4.36
CA MET A 251 15.04 -2.99 5.40
C MET A 251 15.20 -2.51 6.85
N GLN A 252 15.34 -1.18 7.09
CA GLN A 252 15.45 -0.64 8.43
C GLN A 252 14.12 -0.03 8.89
N ASN A 253 13.83 -0.16 10.20
CA ASN A 253 12.66 0.47 10.83
C ASN A 253 11.34 0.23 10.05
N GLN A 254 11.13 -0.97 9.55
CA GLN A 254 10.06 -1.31 8.61
C GLN A 254 8.67 -1.07 9.20
N MET A 255 8.51 -1.20 10.52
CA MET A 255 7.25 -0.91 11.23
C MET A 255 6.82 0.58 11.18
N HIS A 256 7.68 1.48 10.73
CA HIS A 256 7.30 2.89 10.57
C HIS A 256 6.54 3.15 9.26
N TYR A 257 6.56 2.23 8.31
CA TYR A 257 5.91 2.35 7.01
C TYR A 257 4.47 1.83 7.11
N ILE A 258 3.52 2.75 7.26
CA ILE A 258 2.09 2.43 7.35
C ILE A 258 1.53 2.39 5.93
N ALA A 259 1.29 1.20 5.43
CA ALA A 259 0.74 0.98 4.09
C ALA A 259 -0.76 1.32 4.06
N MET A 260 -1.11 2.28 3.21
CA MET A 260 -2.49 2.61 2.89
C MET A 260 -2.97 1.83 1.67
N ARG A 261 -2.04 1.42 0.80
CA ARG A 261 -2.38 0.63 -0.38
C ARG A 261 -1.18 -0.17 -0.92
N ILE A 262 -1.43 -1.42 -1.30
CA ILE A 262 -0.56 -2.24 -2.13
C ILE A 262 -1.00 -2.03 -3.58
N MET A 263 -0.09 -1.53 -4.42
CA MET A 263 -0.38 -1.21 -5.83
C MET A 263 -0.23 -2.47 -6.69
N ASN A 264 -1.20 -2.72 -7.56
CA ASN A 264 -1.10 -3.76 -8.60
C ASN A 264 -1.99 -3.37 -9.77
N SER A 265 -1.39 -2.99 -10.89
CA SER A 265 -2.11 -2.56 -12.09
C SER A 265 -2.58 -3.72 -12.98
N SER A 266 -2.09 -4.93 -12.76
CA SER A 266 -2.43 -6.11 -13.57
C SER A 266 -3.68 -6.86 -13.10
N ARG A 267 -4.17 -6.58 -11.90
CA ARG A 267 -5.45 -7.08 -11.42
C ARG A 267 -6.53 -6.05 -11.76
N GLY A 268 -7.44 -6.41 -12.67
CA GLY A 268 -8.64 -5.63 -12.96
C GLY A 268 -9.51 -5.53 -11.71
N SER A 269 -9.15 -4.59 -10.83
CA SER A 269 -9.97 -4.25 -9.67
C SER A 269 -11.24 -3.58 -10.17
N SER A 270 -12.39 -4.09 -9.81
CA SER A 270 -13.68 -3.41 -9.97
C SER A 270 -13.79 -2.15 -9.09
N ASN A 271 -12.83 -1.94 -8.21
CA ASN A 271 -12.75 -0.78 -7.34
C ASN A 271 -12.08 0.40 -8.04
N PRO A 272 -12.50 1.64 -7.76
CA PRO A 272 -11.91 2.82 -8.36
C PRO A 272 -10.39 2.86 -8.10
N ILE A 273 -9.60 3.02 -9.16
CA ILE A 273 -8.15 3.22 -9.04
C ILE A 273 -7.92 4.69 -8.73
N PHE A 274 -7.75 5.03 -7.46
CA PHE A 274 -7.40 6.38 -7.02
C PHE A 274 -6.25 6.33 -6.00
N HIS A 275 -5.49 7.40 -5.87
CA HIS A 275 -4.33 7.42 -4.97
C HIS A 275 -4.72 7.54 -3.51
N ARG A 276 -5.40 8.58 -3.09
CA ARG A 276 -5.73 8.84 -1.68
C ARG A 276 -7.22 8.89 -1.43
N TYR A 277 -7.94 9.49 -2.38
CA TYR A 277 -9.38 9.66 -2.34
C TYR A 277 -9.96 9.79 -3.74
N TYR A 278 -11.26 9.60 -3.82
CA TYR A 278 -12.04 9.75 -5.05
C TYR A 278 -13.43 10.32 -4.70
N VAL A 279 -14.02 11.07 -5.61
CA VAL A 279 -15.38 11.59 -5.47
C VAL A 279 -16.21 11.25 -6.70
N VAL A 280 -17.48 10.97 -6.47
CA VAL A 280 -18.49 10.95 -7.52
C VAL A 280 -19.33 12.23 -7.39
N GLY A 281 -19.37 12.98 -8.46
CA GLY A 281 -19.96 14.32 -8.54
C GLY A 281 -18.90 15.34 -8.97
N GLU A 282 -18.95 15.79 -10.22
CA GLU A 282 -17.97 16.71 -10.83
C GLU A 282 -17.85 18.07 -10.10
N GLU A 283 -18.80 18.37 -9.24
CA GLU A 283 -18.94 19.64 -8.55
C GLU A 283 -18.39 19.62 -7.12
N LEU A 284 -17.90 18.45 -6.66
CA LEU A 284 -17.30 18.31 -5.34
C LEU A 284 -15.81 18.61 -5.37
N LYS A 285 -15.38 19.46 -4.45
CA LYS A 285 -13.96 19.67 -4.15
C LYS A 285 -13.59 18.91 -2.89
N VAL A 286 -12.45 18.24 -2.91
CA VAL A 286 -11.91 17.54 -1.74
C VAL A 286 -10.50 18.02 -1.46
N THR A 287 -10.25 18.26 -0.19
CA THR A 287 -8.92 18.60 0.32
C THR A 287 -8.64 17.69 1.51
N MET A 288 -7.50 17.05 1.53
CA MET A 288 -6.98 16.40 2.74
C MET A 288 -6.40 17.50 3.63
N ASN A 289 -6.77 17.49 4.91
CA ASN A 289 -6.37 18.52 5.88
C ASN A 289 -4.98 18.27 6.47
#